data_e49f42ac1b22ba34d6b0aa714e3e3247
#
_entry.id   e49f42ac1b22ba34d6b0aa714e3e3247
#
_cell.length_a   1.000
_cell.length_b   1.000
_cell.length_c   1.000
_cell.angle_alpha   90.00
_cell.angle_beta   90.00
_cell.angle_gamma   90.00
#
_symmetry.space_group_name_H-M   'P 1'
#
loop_
_entity.id
_entity.type
_entity.pdbx_description
1 polymer ?
#
loop_
_entity_poly.entity_id
_entity_poly.type
_entity_poly.pdbx_seq_one_letter_code
_entity_poly.pdbx_strand_id
1 'polypeptide(L)'
;TIKDLELHQIHMFYEAVGIMIAAEADRKKQEEYLSRLMMPANDFWQNMIQQANVNSEILKSTQAVKDIQHYLQTNVSVCSSLGTPFVFQLNRIFVDMLNVYRMYSELISTTIATGGPHAAKSSAVKAMRSVKKVTLRLIETFVAKTGEVDTFVQQHVPAMMDPILGDYTRNVPDARDAEVLSLFAAMIDRMKEKMEHCLSNLITW
;
A
#
# COMPACT_ATOMS: atom_id res chain seq x y z
N THR A 1 -9.59 -1.21 26.03
CA THR A 1 -9.03 -2.07 24.97
C THR A 1 -8.71 -1.25 23.72
N ILE A 2 -7.88 -1.76 22.78
CA ILE A 2 -7.61 -1.05 21.50
C ILE A 2 -8.90 -0.71 20.74
N LYS A 3 -9.96 -1.49 20.95
CA LYS A 3 -11.28 -1.27 20.32
C LYS A 3 -12.00 -0.02 20.83
N ASP A 4 -11.57 0.54 21.94
CA ASP A 4 -12.18 1.74 22.55
C ASP A 4 -11.44 3.04 22.13
N LEU A 5 -10.36 2.89 21.35
CA LEU A 5 -9.55 4.00 20.86
C LEU A 5 -10.13 4.59 19.58
N GLU A 6 -10.00 5.90 19.43
CA GLU A 6 -10.26 6.55 18.16
C GLU A 6 -9.19 6.22 17.12
N LEU A 7 -9.53 6.37 15.85
CA LEU A 7 -8.69 5.97 14.74
C LEU A 7 -7.26 6.54 14.82
N HIS A 8 -7.12 7.81 15.16
CA HIS A 8 -5.81 8.45 15.29
C HIS A 8 -5.02 7.88 16.48
N GLN A 9 -5.69 7.53 17.58
CA GLN A 9 -5.06 6.90 18.75
C GLN A 9 -4.56 5.49 18.44
N ILE A 10 -5.32 4.75 17.61
CA ILE A 10 -4.90 3.44 17.12
C ILE A 10 -3.59 3.57 16.30
N HIS A 11 -3.52 4.54 15.40
CA HIS A 11 -2.30 4.77 14.61
C HIS A 11 -1.11 5.15 15.49
N MET A 12 -1.31 6.05 16.46
CA MET A 12 -0.27 6.41 17.44
C MET A 12 0.20 5.21 18.27
N PHE A 13 -0.74 4.34 18.67
CA PHE A 13 -0.41 3.10 19.39
C PHE A 13 0.50 2.19 18.54
N TYR A 14 0.12 1.93 17.28
CA TYR A 14 0.93 1.10 16.39
C TYR A 14 2.31 1.70 16.10
N GLU A 15 2.39 3.02 15.94
CA GLU A 15 3.65 3.73 15.78
C GLU A 15 4.54 3.62 17.03
N ALA A 16 3.99 3.85 18.22
CA ALA A 16 4.72 3.74 19.48
C ALA A 16 5.26 2.32 19.71
N VAL A 17 4.44 1.29 19.49
CA VAL A 17 4.88 -0.10 19.60
C VAL A 17 5.93 -0.43 18.53
N GLY A 18 5.80 0.10 17.32
CA GLY A 18 6.80 -0.03 16.26
C GLY A 18 8.17 0.52 16.68
N ILE A 19 8.21 1.68 17.36
CA ILE A 19 9.46 2.25 17.92
C ILE A 19 10.06 1.30 18.97
N MET A 20 9.23 0.71 19.84
CA MET A 20 9.70 -0.25 20.85
C MET A 20 10.31 -1.50 20.19
N ILE A 21 9.65 -2.03 19.14
CA ILE A 21 10.17 -3.18 18.39
C ILE A 21 11.48 -2.82 17.68
N ALA A 22 11.60 -1.61 17.14
CA ALA A 22 12.82 -1.15 16.46
C ALA A 22 14.02 -1.09 17.41
N ALA A 23 13.80 -0.91 18.71
CA ALA A 23 14.86 -0.90 19.74
C ALA A 23 15.39 -2.30 20.09
N GLU A 24 14.71 -3.39 19.68
CA GLU A 24 15.22 -4.76 19.86
C GLU A 24 16.37 -5.03 18.89
N ALA A 25 17.47 -5.55 19.40
CA ALA A 25 18.67 -5.83 18.59
C ALA A 25 18.57 -7.16 17.81
N ASP A 26 17.80 -8.12 18.30
CA ASP A 26 17.61 -9.42 17.67
C ASP A 26 16.52 -9.35 16.59
N ARG A 27 16.91 -9.53 15.33
CA ARG A 27 16.03 -9.50 14.17
C ARG A 27 14.88 -10.50 14.27
N LYS A 28 15.13 -11.71 14.77
CA LYS A 28 14.08 -12.73 14.92
C LYS A 28 13.03 -12.33 15.94
N LYS A 29 13.46 -11.71 17.05
CA LYS A 29 12.52 -11.16 18.04
C LYS A 29 11.75 -9.98 17.49
N GLN A 30 12.38 -9.10 16.69
CA GLN A 30 11.65 -8.03 16.00
C GLN A 30 10.52 -8.61 15.12
N GLU A 31 10.81 -9.65 14.34
CA GLU A 31 9.81 -10.29 13.47
C GLU A 31 8.69 -10.98 14.28
N GLU A 32 9.04 -11.62 15.40
CA GLU A 32 8.06 -12.23 16.32
C GLU A 32 7.14 -11.17 16.93
N TYR A 33 7.69 -10.07 17.44
CA TYR A 33 6.91 -8.99 18.03
C TYR A 33 6.06 -8.28 16.99
N LEU A 34 6.59 -8.03 15.80
CA LEU A 34 5.84 -7.48 14.67
C LEU A 34 4.69 -8.40 14.29
N SER A 35 4.93 -9.70 14.19
CA SER A 35 3.90 -10.69 13.88
C SER A 35 2.76 -10.66 14.90
N ARG A 36 3.09 -10.60 16.19
CA ARG A 36 2.10 -10.50 17.28
C ARG A 36 1.33 -9.18 17.23
N LEU A 37 2.01 -8.06 17.00
CA LEU A 37 1.39 -6.75 16.88
C LEU A 37 0.38 -6.71 15.74
N MET A 38 0.78 -7.24 14.57
CA MET A 38 -0.03 -7.18 13.36
C MET A 38 -1.05 -8.32 13.22
N MET A 39 -1.05 -9.31 14.12
CA MET A 39 -1.90 -10.48 14.01
C MET A 39 -3.39 -10.11 13.83
N PRO A 40 -4.03 -9.28 14.67
CA PRO A 40 -5.45 -8.97 14.50
C PRO A 40 -5.76 -8.26 13.18
N ALA A 41 -4.86 -7.37 12.76
CA ALA A 41 -4.99 -6.66 11.50
C ALA A 41 -4.80 -7.59 10.29
N ASN A 42 -3.84 -8.52 10.38
CA ASN A 42 -3.57 -9.49 9.34
C ASN A 42 -4.69 -10.54 9.22
N ASP A 43 -5.29 -10.96 10.32
CA ASP A 43 -6.45 -11.88 10.30
C ASP A 43 -7.63 -11.22 9.59
N PHE A 44 -7.90 -9.96 9.89
CA PHE A 44 -8.90 -9.16 9.15
C PHE A 44 -8.57 -9.12 7.65
N TRP A 45 -7.32 -8.77 7.29
CA TRP A 45 -6.88 -8.68 5.89
C TRP A 45 -7.06 -10.00 5.14
N GLN A 46 -6.59 -11.10 5.72
CA GLN A 46 -6.72 -12.43 5.11
C GLN A 46 -8.18 -12.82 4.88
N ASN A 47 -9.05 -12.57 5.86
CA ASN A 47 -10.48 -12.83 5.72
C ASN A 47 -11.10 -11.98 4.60
N MET A 48 -10.74 -10.70 4.52
CA MET A 48 -11.21 -9.81 3.47
C MET A 48 -10.79 -10.29 2.08
N ILE A 49 -9.52 -10.66 1.91
CA ILE A 49 -8.98 -11.17 0.64
C ILE A 49 -9.62 -12.52 0.27
N GLN A 50 -9.80 -13.43 1.21
CA GLN A 50 -10.47 -14.71 0.95
C GLN A 50 -11.92 -14.51 0.48
N GLN A 51 -12.66 -13.62 1.13
CA GLN A 51 -14.02 -13.28 0.72
C GLN A 51 -14.05 -12.62 -0.67
N ALA A 52 -13.10 -11.72 -0.94
CA ALA A 52 -12.98 -11.04 -2.23
C ALA A 52 -12.64 -12.00 -3.38
N ASN A 53 -11.87 -13.05 -3.12
CA ASN A 53 -11.55 -14.09 -4.09
C ASN A 53 -12.79 -14.93 -4.46
N VAL A 54 -13.75 -15.05 -3.55
CA VAL A 54 -15.05 -15.72 -3.83
C VAL A 54 -16.02 -14.77 -4.51
N ASN A 55 -16.07 -13.52 -4.03
CA ASN A 55 -16.97 -12.48 -4.55
C ASN A 55 -16.33 -11.11 -4.44
N SER A 56 -15.78 -10.60 -5.56
CA SER A 56 -15.12 -9.29 -5.62
C SER A 56 -16.05 -8.10 -5.35
N GLU A 57 -17.39 -8.28 -5.46
CA GLU A 57 -18.36 -7.21 -5.21
C GLU A 57 -18.32 -6.70 -3.77
N ILE A 58 -17.87 -7.51 -2.81
CA ILE A 58 -17.74 -7.07 -1.41
C ILE A 58 -16.79 -5.87 -1.27
N LEU A 59 -15.75 -5.80 -2.09
CA LEU A 59 -14.77 -4.71 -2.08
C LEU A 59 -15.33 -3.37 -2.57
N LYS A 60 -16.51 -3.38 -3.20
CA LYS A 60 -17.21 -2.15 -3.65
C LYS A 60 -18.02 -1.49 -2.53
N SER A 61 -18.24 -2.18 -1.40
CA SER A 61 -18.99 -1.60 -0.29
C SER A 61 -18.20 -0.47 0.36
N THR A 62 -18.91 0.60 0.76
CA THR A 62 -18.29 1.74 1.44
C THR A 62 -17.56 1.32 2.71
N GLN A 63 -18.07 0.30 3.42
CA GLN A 63 -17.42 -0.20 4.63
C GLN A 63 -16.12 -0.91 4.31
N ALA A 64 -16.11 -1.83 3.33
CA ALA A 64 -14.88 -2.53 2.94
C ALA A 64 -13.77 -1.56 2.48
N VAL A 65 -14.13 -0.52 1.71
CA VAL A 65 -13.17 0.52 1.29
C VAL A 65 -12.55 1.22 2.51
N LYS A 66 -13.35 1.59 3.51
CA LYS A 66 -12.87 2.22 4.75
C LYS A 66 -11.98 1.28 5.56
N ASP A 67 -12.39 0.03 5.70
CA ASP A 67 -11.65 -0.96 6.48
C ASP A 67 -10.30 -1.29 5.84
N ILE A 68 -10.25 -1.41 4.52
CA ILE A 68 -9.01 -1.60 3.75
C ILE A 68 -8.10 -0.38 3.90
N GLN A 69 -8.66 0.82 3.78
CA GLN A 69 -7.89 2.06 3.99
C GLN A 69 -7.30 2.11 5.39
N HIS A 70 -8.09 1.77 6.41
CA HIS A 70 -7.64 1.73 7.79
C HIS A 70 -6.52 0.70 8.01
N TYR A 71 -6.69 -0.51 7.47
CA TYR A 71 -5.65 -1.55 7.51
C TYR A 71 -4.33 -1.07 6.90
N LEU A 72 -4.38 -0.48 5.71
CA LEU A 72 -3.18 0.03 5.05
C LEU A 72 -2.55 1.19 5.83
N GLN A 73 -3.35 2.09 6.41
CA GLN A 73 -2.85 3.19 7.23
C GLN A 73 -2.17 2.69 8.52
N THR A 74 -2.68 1.62 9.12
CA THR A 74 -2.02 0.94 10.25
C THR A 74 -0.65 0.41 9.85
N ASN A 75 -0.53 -0.21 8.67
CA ASN A 75 0.74 -0.66 8.13
C ASN A 75 1.72 0.50 7.86
N VAL A 76 1.22 1.66 7.38
CA VAL A 76 2.05 2.88 7.23
C VAL A 76 2.61 3.33 8.59
N SER A 77 1.80 3.33 9.65
CA SER A 77 2.24 3.75 10.99
C SER A 77 3.35 2.86 11.53
N VAL A 78 3.20 1.54 11.40
CA VAL A 78 4.24 0.58 11.83
C VAL A 78 5.49 0.70 10.95
N CYS A 79 5.33 0.81 9.64
CA CYS A 79 6.43 0.96 8.69
C CYS A 79 7.28 2.19 8.99
N SER A 80 6.64 3.33 9.30
CA SER A 80 7.31 4.60 9.56
C SER A 80 8.21 4.55 10.78
N SER A 81 7.86 3.78 11.80
CA SER A 81 8.56 3.65 13.06
C SER A 81 9.56 2.50 13.10
N LEU A 82 9.26 1.38 12.41
CA LEU A 82 10.07 0.18 12.44
C LEU A 82 11.20 0.18 11.39
N GLY A 83 10.97 0.76 10.23
CA GLY A 83 11.95 0.82 9.14
C GLY A 83 12.22 -0.54 8.48
N THR A 84 13.50 -0.89 8.29
CA THR A 84 13.92 -2.11 7.56
C THR A 84 13.24 -3.40 8.00
N PRO A 85 13.06 -3.72 9.30
CA PRO A 85 12.40 -4.94 9.74
C PRO A 85 10.96 -5.09 9.24
N PHE A 86 10.32 -4.00 8.82
CA PHE A 86 8.97 -4.04 8.25
C PHE A 86 8.89 -4.86 6.95
N VAL A 87 10.01 -5.17 6.29
CA VAL A 87 10.03 -6.02 5.09
C VAL A 87 9.31 -7.36 5.32
N PHE A 88 9.38 -7.91 6.51
CA PHE A 88 8.66 -9.14 6.87
C PHE A 88 7.15 -9.00 6.71
N GLN A 89 6.58 -7.90 7.18
CA GLN A 89 5.16 -7.59 7.03
C GLN A 89 4.81 -7.20 5.58
N LEU A 90 5.68 -6.42 4.93
CA LEU A 90 5.49 -6.02 3.55
C LEU A 90 5.38 -7.24 2.62
N ASN A 91 6.30 -8.20 2.75
CA ASN A 91 6.28 -9.45 1.96
C ASN A 91 4.97 -10.22 2.11
N ARG A 92 4.39 -10.21 3.32
CA ARG A 92 3.13 -10.91 3.60
C ARG A 92 1.94 -10.32 2.84
N ILE A 93 1.91 -8.99 2.65
CA ILE A 93 0.73 -8.30 2.12
C ILE A 93 0.90 -7.77 0.71
N PHE A 94 2.12 -7.75 0.18
CA PHE A 94 2.48 -6.97 -1.00
C PHE A 94 1.68 -7.34 -2.24
N VAL A 95 1.57 -8.62 -2.54
CA VAL A 95 0.86 -9.10 -3.74
C VAL A 95 -0.64 -8.79 -3.66
N ASP A 96 -1.26 -9.11 -2.52
CA ASP A 96 -2.69 -8.84 -2.32
C ASP A 96 -2.98 -7.34 -2.34
N MET A 97 -2.10 -6.54 -1.76
CA MET A 97 -2.19 -5.08 -1.78
C MET A 97 -2.16 -4.52 -3.20
N LEU A 98 -1.26 -5.04 -4.06
CA LEU A 98 -1.21 -4.65 -5.48
C LEU A 98 -2.43 -5.12 -6.27
N ASN A 99 -2.97 -6.30 -5.97
CA ASN A 99 -4.21 -6.80 -6.57
C ASN A 99 -5.41 -5.91 -6.21
N VAL A 100 -5.53 -5.52 -4.95
CA VAL A 100 -6.56 -4.57 -4.48
C VAL A 100 -6.39 -3.21 -5.15
N TYR A 101 -5.16 -2.70 -5.26
CA TYR A 101 -4.85 -1.46 -5.96
C TYR A 101 -5.35 -1.50 -7.40
N ARG A 102 -5.00 -2.56 -8.16
CA ARG A 102 -5.41 -2.73 -9.56
C ARG A 102 -6.93 -2.80 -9.71
N MET A 103 -7.58 -3.58 -8.86
CA MET A 103 -9.04 -3.70 -8.89
C MET A 103 -9.72 -2.32 -8.67
N TYR A 104 -9.28 -1.54 -7.69
CA TYR A 104 -9.84 -0.20 -7.49
C TYR A 104 -9.51 0.74 -8.65
N SER A 105 -8.36 0.60 -9.27
CA SER A 105 -8.01 1.38 -10.45
C SER A 105 -8.95 1.10 -11.63
N GLU A 106 -9.24 -0.17 -11.90
CA GLU A 106 -10.19 -0.60 -12.93
C GLU A 106 -11.61 -0.10 -12.64
N LEU A 107 -12.06 -0.18 -11.39
CA LEU A 107 -13.38 0.32 -10.97
C LEU A 107 -13.49 1.83 -11.15
N ILE A 108 -12.47 2.59 -10.75
CA ILE A 108 -12.41 4.05 -10.92
C ILE A 108 -12.44 4.39 -12.40
N SER A 109 -11.59 3.76 -13.21
CA SER A 109 -11.50 4.02 -14.64
C SER A 109 -12.83 3.74 -15.35
N THR A 110 -13.44 2.59 -15.07
CA THR A 110 -14.76 2.21 -15.62
C THR A 110 -15.86 3.20 -15.19
N THR A 111 -15.87 3.58 -13.91
CA THR A 111 -16.86 4.52 -13.37
C THR A 111 -16.74 5.90 -14.04
N ILE A 112 -15.53 6.38 -14.27
CA ILE A 112 -15.28 7.67 -14.92
C ILE A 112 -15.59 7.59 -16.43
N ALA A 113 -15.20 6.50 -17.08
CA ALA A 113 -15.47 6.31 -18.51
C ALA A 113 -16.98 6.29 -18.83
N THR A 114 -17.78 5.69 -17.94
CA THR A 114 -19.24 5.60 -18.12
C THR A 114 -19.99 6.82 -17.60
N GLY A 115 -19.54 7.42 -16.50
CA GLY A 115 -20.24 8.54 -15.83
C GLY A 115 -19.70 9.94 -16.15
N GLY A 116 -18.63 10.02 -16.94
CA GLY A 116 -17.97 11.27 -17.32
C GLY A 116 -17.25 11.97 -16.15
N PRO A 117 -16.80 13.25 -16.35
CA PRO A 117 -15.98 13.97 -15.37
C PRO A 117 -16.66 14.18 -14.00
N HIS A 118 -17.99 14.18 -13.94
CA HIS A 118 -18.71 14.28 -12.68
C HIS A 118 -18.53 13.06 -11.80
N ALA A 119 -18.42 11.87 -12.39
CA ALA A 119 -18.20 10.62 -11.67
C ALA A 119 -16.87 10.62 -10.91
N ALA A 120 -15.84 11.28 -11.44
CA ALA A 120 -14.54 11.44 -10.78
C ALA A 120 -14.62 12.15 -9.43
N LYS A 121 -15.66 12.97 -9.22
CA LYS A 121 -15.90 13.74 -7.98
C LYS A 121 -16.82 13.03 -6.99
N SER A 122 -17.36 11.86 -7.35
CA SER A 122 -18.26 11.10 -6.46
C SER A 122 -17.54 10.65 -5.17
N SER A 123 -18.30 10.48 -4.10
CA SER A 123 -17.76 10.01 -2.80
C SER A 123 -17.16 8.61 -2.91
N ALA A 124 -17.76 7.73 -3.71
CA ALA A 124 -17.26 6.37 -3.93
C ALA A 124 -15.89 6.38 -4.63
N VAL A 125 -15.75 7.15 -5.72
CA VAL A 125 -14.46 7.27 -6.43
C VAL A 125 -13.40 7.90 -5.53
N LYS A 126 -13.74 8.94 -4.76
CA LYS A 126 -12.80 9.55 -3.79
C LYS A 126 -12.34 8.56 -2.73
N ALA A 127 -13.23 7.73 -2.21
CA ALA A 127 -12.90 6.71 -1.22
C ALA A 127 -11.95 5.64 -1.82
N MET A 128 -12.24 5.11 -3.01
CA MET A 128 -11.36 4.18 -3.71
C MET A 128 -9.98 4.78 -4.03
N ARG A 129 -9.93 6.05 -4.44
CA ARG A 129 -8.65 6.78 -4.63
C ARG A 129 -7.87 6.89 -3.33
N SER A 130 -8.54 7.09 -2.20
CA SER A 130 -7.85 7.13 -0.90
C SER A 130 -7.15 5.82 -0.58
N VAL A 131 -7.73 4.66 -0.91
CA VAL A 131 -7.06 3.36 -0.77
C VAL A 131 -5.82 3.28 -1.65
N LYS A 132 -5.92 3.66 -2.93
CA LYS A 132 -4.77 3.70 -3.85
C LYS A 132 -3.64 4.59 -3.30
N LYS A 133 -3.98 5.79 -2.82
CA LYS A 133 -2.99 6.72 -2.25
C LYS A 133 -2.30 6.18 -1.00
N VAL A 134 -3.03 5.51 -0.12
CA VAL A 134 -2.43 4.89 1.08
C VAL A 134 -1.52 3.72 0.69
N THR A 135 -1.89 2.94 -0.34
CA THR A 135 -1.01 1.90 -0.90
C THR A 135 0.32 2.49 -1.38
N LEU A 136 0.27 3.54 -2.20
CA LEU A 136 1.48 4.22 -2.70
C LEU A 136 2.30 4.80 -1.55
N ARG A 137 1.64 5.42 -0.57
CA ARG A 137 2.28 5.96 0.64
C ARG A 137 2.98 4.88 1.47
N LEU A 138 2.40 3.69 1.59
CA LEU A 138 3.05 2.58 2.29
C LEU A 138 4.36 2.18 1.61
N ILE A 139 4.34 2.04 0.29
CA ILE A 139 5.53 1.71 -0.50
C ILE A 139 6.58 2.83 -0.37
N GLU A 140 6.19 4.08 -0.54
CA GLU A 140 7.07 5.25 -0.40
C GLU A 140 7.69 5.34 1.01
N THR A 141 6.89 5.10 2.05
CA THR A 141 7.37 5.07 3.43
C THR A 141 8.41 3.98 3.62
N PHE A 142 8.18 2.78 3.10
CA PHE A 142 9.14 1.69 3.18
C PHE A 142 10.42 2.02 2.41
N VAL A 143 10.32 2.53 1.19
CA VAL A 143 11.47 2.98 0.38
C VAL A 143 12.31 4.02 1.13
N ALA A 144 11.67 4.99 1.78
CA ALA A 144 12.37 6.02 2.54
C ALA A 144 13.10 5.48 3.79
N LYS A 145 12.57 4.41 4.40
CA LYS A 145 13.03 3.90 5.71
C LYS A 145 13.93 2.67 5.61
N THR A 146 13.85 1.90 4.52
CA THR A 146 14.64 0.66 4.40
C THR A 146 16.12 0.92 4.19
N GLY A 147 16.97 0.12 4.86
CA GLY A 147 18.40 0.01 4.55
C GLY A 147 18.69 -1.06 3.49
N GLU A 148 17.74 -1.95 3.21
CA GLU A 148 17.89 -3.08 2.28
C GLU A 148 17.38 -2.73 0.87
N VAL A 149 17.94 -1.67 0.28
CA VAL A 149 17.49 -1.11 -1.01
C VAL A 149 17.60 -2.13 -2.15
N ASP A 150 18.70 -2.90 -2.20
CA ASP A 150 18.92 -3.90 -3.26
C ASP A 150 17.86 -5.01 -3.24
N THR A 151 17.55 -5.50 -2.06
CA THR A 151 16.51 -6.51 -1.87
C THR A 151 15.15 -6.00 -2.34
N PHE A 152 14.82 -4.75 -2.01
CA PHE A 152 13.56 -4.14 -2.44
C PHE A 152 13.50 -4.01 -3.96
N VAL A 153 14.58 -3.51 -4.60
CA VAL A 153 14.65 -3.37 -6.07
C VAL A 153 14.45 -4.72 -6.77
N GLN A 154 15.09 -5.76 -6.28
CA GLN A 154 15.03 -7.08 -6.91
C GLN A 154 13.69 -7.80 -6.71
N GLN A 155 13.10 -7.69 -5.52
CA GLN A 155 11.94 -8.49 -5.14
C GLN A 155 10.60 -7.78 -5.36
N HIS A 156 10.55 -6.45 -5.16
CA HIS A 156 9.28 -5.72 -5.14
C HIS A 156 9.06 -4.84 -6.37
N VAL A 157 10.11 -4.19 -6.88
CA VAL A 157 9.97 -3.26 -8.01
C VAL A 157 9.39 -3.94 -9.25
N PRO A 158 9.86 -5.12 -9.71
CA PRO A 158 9.28 -5.77 -10.89
C PRO A 158 7.78 -6.06 -10.75
N ALA A 159 7.35 -6.49 -9.55
CA ALA A 159 5.96 -6.84 -9.29
C ALA A 159 5.01 -5.62 -9.28
N MET A 160 5.51 -4.43 -8.97
CA MET A 160 4.69 -3.20 -8.91
C MET A 160 4.65 -2.42 -10.22
N MET A 161 5.56 -2.68 -11.18
CA MET A 161 5.65 -1.91 -12.42
C MET A 161 4.34 -1.88 -13.19
N ASP A 162 3.79 -3.04 -13.54
CA ASP A 162 2.53 -3.11 -14.30
C ASP A 162 1.30 -2.67 -13.47
N PRO A 163 1.09 -3.14 -12.22
CA PRO A 163 -0.04 -2.71 -11.43
C PRO A 163 -0.10 -1.22 -11.14
N ILE A 164 1.03 -0.53 -11.03
CA ILE A 164 1.09 0.88 -10.65
C ILE A 164 1.40 1.77 -11.85
N LEU A 165 2.56 1.61 -12.49
CA LEU A 165 2.97 2.47 -13.59
C LEU A 165 2.21 2.13 -14.88
N GLY A 166 2.12 0.85 -15.23
CA GLY A 166 1.37 0.40 -16.39
C GLY A 166 -0.11 0.78 -16.29
N ASP A 167 -0.70 0.64 -15.11
CA ASP A 167 -2.05 1.10 -14.82
C ASP A 167 -2.19 2.62 -15.03
N TYR A 168 -1.27 3.43 -14.48
CA TYR A 168 -1.26 4.88 -14.63
C TYR A 168 -1.29 5.30 -16.11
N THR A 169 -0.55 4.63 -16.97
CA THR A 169 -0.48 4.97 -18.40
C THR A 169 -1.75 4.57 -19.16
N ARG A 170 -2.34 3.42 -18.81
CA ARG A 170 -3.56 2.91 -19.45
C ARG A 170 -4.84 3.65 -19.04
N ASN A 171 -4.82 4.29 -17.88
CA ASN A 171 -6.00 4.99 -17.35
C ASN A 171 -6.34 6.27 -18.11
N VAL A 172 -7.62 6.61 -18.13
CA VAL A 172 -8.08 7.91 -18.61
C VAL A 172 -7.49 9.04 -17.74
N PRO A 173 -7.21 10.23 -18.30
CA PRO A 173 -6.52 11.30 -17.56
C PRO A 173 -7.14 11.63 -16.21
N ASP A 174 -8.47 11.71 -16.13
CA ASP A 174 -9.20 12.01 -14.88
C ASP A 174 -9.12 10.89 -13.83
N ALA A 175 -8.68 9.69 -14.19
CA ALA A 175 -8.47 8.56 -13.29
C ALA A 175 -7.02 8.44 -12.79
N ARG A 176 -6.07 9.18 -13.37
CA ARG A 176 -4.65 9.14 -12.99
C ARG A 176 -4.43 9.85 -11.66
N ASP A 177 -3.63 9.24 -10.80
CA ASP A 177 -3.22 9.80 -9.51
C ASP A 177 -1.76 10.26 -9.60
N ALA A 178 -1.49 11.55 -9.36
CA ALA A 178 -0.15 12.13 -9.44
C ALA A 178 0.83 11.49 -8.44
N GLU A 179 0.32 10.91 -7.36
CA GLU A 179 1.11 10.20 -6.34
C GLU A 179 1.91 9.03 -6.92
N VAL A 180 1.49 8.46 -8.07
CA VAL A 180 2.28 7.43 -8.78
C VAL A 180 3.62 8.03 -9.22
N LEU A 181 3.60 9.20 -9.84
CA LEU A 181 4.83 9.87 -10.29
C LEU A 181 5.71 10.29 -9.12
N SER A 182 5.11 10.74 -8.01
CA SER A 182 5.83 11.08 -6.78
C SER A 182 6.55 9.86 -6.20
N LEU A 183 5.89 8.70 -6.15
CA LEU A 183 6.50 7.45 -5.71
C LEU A 183 7.72 7.07 -6.57
N PHE A 184 7.57 7.08 -7.91
CA PHE A 184 8.69 6.71 -8.79
C PHE A 184 9.82 7.73 -8.72
N ALA A 185 9.54 9.03 -8.56
CA ALA A 185 10.57 10.06 -8.33
C ALA A 185 11.34 9.78 -7.03
N ALA A 186 10.67 9.48 -5.93
CA ALA A 186 11.29 9.12 -4.66
C ALA A 186 12.12 7.84 -4.76
N MET A 187 11.64 6.83 -5.51
CA MET A 187 12.37 5.59 -5.76
C MET A 187 13.65 5.86 -6.56
N ILE A 188 13.58 6.64 -7.62
CA ILE A 188 14.75 6.98 -8.46
C ILE A 188 15.78 7.75 -7.62
N ASP A 189 15.36 8.76 -6.86
CA ASP A 189 16.24 9.54 -6.00
C ASP A 189 16.96 8.67 -4.96
N ARG A 190 16.24 7.74 -4.34
CA ARG A 190 16.76 6.86 -3.28
C ARG A 190 17.62 5.72 -3.82
N MET A 191 17.25 5.14 -4.96
CA MET A 191 17.83 3.91 -5.50
C MET A 191 18.86 4.16 -6.61
N LYS A 192 18.80 5.33 -7.26
CA LYS A 192 19.76 5.78 -8.29
C LYS A 192 20.04 4.68 -9.32
N GLU A 193 21.33 4.35 -9.50
CA GLU A 193 21.82 3.35 -10.48
C GLU A 193 21.14 1.96 -10.34
N LYS A 194 20.66 1.61 -9.15
CA LYS A 194 19.98 0.33 -8.91
C LYS A 194 18.64 0.22 -9.66
N MET A 195 18.07 1.34 -10.09
CA MET A 195 16.85 1.40 -10.91
C MET A 195 17.14 1.31 -12.42
N GLU A 196 18.38 1.18 -12.86
CA GLU A 196 18.76 1.18 -14.28
C GLU A 196 18.00 0.13 -15.08
N HIS A 197 17.80 -1.08 -14.53
CA HIS A 197 17.01 -2.14 -15.16
C HIS A 197 15.53 -1.79 -15.36
N CYS A 198 15.02 -0.85 -14.59
CA CYS A 198 13.63 -0.39 -14.68
C CYS A 198 13.51 0.87 -15.55
N LEU A 199 14.61 1.61 -15.80
CA LEU A 199 14.59 2.86 -16.54
C LEU A 199 14.14 2.65 -17.99
N SER A 200 14.55 1.58 -18.65
CA SER A 200 14.11 1.26 -20.01
C SER A 200 12.57 1.12 -20.06
N ASN A 201 11.98 0.51 -19.05
CA ASN A 201 10.52 0.41 -18.93
C ASN A 201 9.87 1.75 -18.61
N LEU A 202 10.53 2.60 -17.77
CA LEU A 202 10.03 3.93 -17.42
C LEU A 202 10.07 4.92 -18.59
N ILE A 203 11.05 4.79 -19.51
CA ILE A 203 11.23 5.69 -20.66
C ILE A 203 10.36 5.26 -21.85
N THR A 204 10.05 3.98 -21.98
CA THR A 204 9.21 3.44 -23.06
C THR A 204 7.70 3.54 -22.79
N TRP A 205 7.30 4.00 -21.61
CA TRP A 205 5.93 4.30 -21.22
C TRP A 205 5.61 5.78 -21.42
#